data_39afdc1d714fe748c5b79a9fb80140ce
#
_entry.id   39afdc1d714fe748c5b79a9fb80140ce
#
_cell.length_a   1.000
_cell.length_b   1.000
_cell.length_c   1.000
_cell.angle_alpha   90.00
_cell.angle_beta   90.00
_cell.angle_gamma   90.00
#
_symmetry.space_group_name_H-M   'P 1'
#
loop_
_entity.id
_entity.type
_entity.pdbx_description
1 polymer ?
#
loop_
_entity_poly.entity_id
_entity_poly.type
_entity_poly.pdbx_seq_one_letter_code
_entity_poly.pdbx_strand_id
1 'polypeptide(L)'
;MFLPTTLKEVRARGWDQLDVILFTGDAYIDHPSFGAAVVGRLLEAEGYRVAIVPQPNWRDDLRDFTKLGTPRLFFGVTAGAMDSMVNHYTANIRLRSNDAYTPGGKAGFRPDYAVKTYTQILKRLFPRTPVVIGGIEASLRRLTHYDYWSDSLHPSILADSGADLLIYGMGERVIQQVARAMNNGFNAKLLRNIRQVGFMADRSYVERLDPTRTIRLHSYEECVADKRAFGKNFTRIETLSNLMEPDETLVEGVGDRYAVITPPNATLTTEELDHSFDLPYERAPHPRYRGRGDIPAWEMIKHSVNIHRGCFGGCSFCTISAHQGKFITSRSEKSILREVERVTRMPDFRGYLSDIGAPSANMYRMGGRDRELCSKCRRPSWLHPKMCPNLDNDHRPLLDLYAKVRAVKGVKKAFIGSGIRYDLFDGSDYLDTVIRHHTSGRLKVAPEHTEDAVLKLMRKPPFVMFERLNADFNRICRREGLPYQLIPYFISSHPGCTERDMRSLADKVLGKLHFDLEQVQDLTPTPMTFSSVMFYTGENPYTGEKVYVARSQEEKRRQKSYFFRRKR
;
A
#
# COMPACT_ATOMS: atom_id res chain seq x y z
N MET A 1 -23.97 -12.80 0.96
CA MET A 1 -23.72 -13.71 -0.19
C MET A 1 -22.49 -13.21 -0.96
N PHE A 2 -21.53 -14.08 -1.28
CA PHE A 2 -20.33 -13.70 -2.05
C PHE A 2 -20.67 -13.15 -3.44
N LEU A 3 -19.83 -12.26 -3.97
CA LEU A 3 -19.90 -11.91 -5.39
C LEU A 3 -19.60 -13.15 -6.25
N PRO A 4 -20.28 -13.32 -7.39
CA PRO A 4 -20.11 -14.50 -8.24
C PRO A 4 -18.72 -14.57 -8.86
N THR A 5 -18.22 -15.80 -9.03
CA THR A 5 -16.96 -16.14 -9.69
C THR A 5 -17.15 -17.10 -10.89
N THR A 6 -18.38 -17.58 -11.09
CA THR A 6 -18.78 -18.53 -12.13
C THR A 6 -20.10 -18.13 -12.77
N LEU A 7 -20.34 -18.56 -14.02
CA LEU A 7 -21.63 -18.37 -14.68
C LEU A 7 -22.82 -18.99 -13.92
N LYS A 8 -22.58 -20.13 -13.25
CA LYS A 8 -23.61 -20.75 -12.42
C LYS A 8 -24.06 -19.82 -11.29
N GLU A 9 -23.11 -19.15 -10.62
CA GLU A 9 -23.41 -18.20 -9.56
C GLU A 9 -24.06 -16.93 -10.09
N VAL A 10 -23.68 -16.46 -11.30
CA VAL A 10 -24.29 -15.32 -11.98
C VAL A 10 -25.77 -15.62 -12.28
N ARG A 11 -26.04 -16.78 -12.90
CA ARG A 11 -27.39 -17.22 -13.25
C ARG A 11 -28.26 -17.44 -12.01
N ALA A 12 -27.68 -17.97 -10.92
CA ALA A 12 -28.40 -18.14 -9.66
C ALA A 12 -28.88 -16.82 -9.02
N ARG A 13 -28.31 -15.66 -9.45
CA ARG A 13 -28.77 -14.31 -9.09
C ARG A 13 -29.81 -13.76 -10.09
N GLY A 14 -30.19 -14.51 -11.11
CA GLY A 14 -31.09 -14.05 -12.19
C GLY A 14 -30.44 -13.04 -13.14
N TRP A 15 -29.11 -13.05 -13.25
CA TRP A 15 -28.40 -12.09 -14.11
C TRP A 15 -28.05 -12.71 -15.45
N ASP A 16 -28.44 -12.05 -16.53
CA ASP A 16 -28.11 -12.44 -17.91
C ASP A 16 -26.80 -11.84 -18.38
N GLN A 17 -26.48 -10.62 -17.91
CA GLN A 17 -25.25 -9.91 -18.25
C GLN A 17 -24.69 -9.23 -17.00
N LEU A 18 -23.37 -9.18 -16.89
CA LEU A 18 -22.65 -8.46 -15.87
C LEU A 18 -22.38 -7.01 -16.31
N ASP A 19 -22.39 -6.09 -15.35
CA ASP A 19 -22.01 -4.70 -15.61
C ASP A 19 -20.49 -4.52 -15.52
N VAL A 20 -19.87 -5.15 -14.53
CA VAL A 20 -18.41 -5.10 -14.29
C VAL A 20 -17.88 -6.49 -13.96
N ILE A 21 -16.73 -6.83 -14.53
CA ILE A 21 -15.99 -8.04 -14.20
C ILE A 21 -14.60 -7.63 -13.68
N LEU A 22 -14.28 -7.99 -12.44
CA LEU A 22 -13.02 -7.66 -11.77
C LEU A 22 -12.03 -8.83 -11.86
N PHE A 23 -10.85 -8.57 -12.40
CA PHE A 23 -9.73 -9.52 -12.43
C PHE A 23 -8.72 -9.16 -11.33
N THR A 24 -8.32 -10.15 -10.54
CA THR A 24 -7.35 -9.94 -9.45
C THR A 24 -6.32 -11.05 -9.38
N GLY A 25 -5.08 -10.67 -9.03
CA GLY A 25 -4.00 -11.63 -8.78
C GLY A 25 -4.12 -12.40 -7.47
N ASP A 26 -4.95 -11.93 -6.54
CA ASP A 26 -5.22 -12.60 -5.26
C ASP A 26 -6.34 -13.62 -5.37
N ALA A 27 -6.35 -14.60 -4.47
CA ALA A 27 -7.55 -15.38 -4.19
C ALA A 27 -8.68 -14.45 -3.72
N TYR A 28 -9.93 -14.76 -4.04
CA TYR A 28 -11.08 -13.96 -3.60
C TYR A 28 -11.39 -14.20 -2.12
N ILE A 29 -11.08 -13.20 -1.33
CA ILE A 29 -11.45 -13.10 0.07
C ILE A 29 -12.39 -11.90 0.21
N ASP A 30 -13.61 -12.14 0.66
CA ASP A 30 -14.62 -11.11 0.80
C ASP A 30 -14.45 -10.37 2.14
N HIS A 31 -13.51 -9.43 2.15
CA HIS A 31 -13.09 -8.73 3.36
C HIS A 31 -12.64 -7.28 3.04
N PRO A 32 -12.90 -6.29 3.92
CA PRO A 32 -12.58 -4.88 3.68
C PRO A 32 -11.07 -4.56 3.55
N SER A 33 -10.18 -5.52 3.80
CA SER A 33 -8.74 -5.38 3.56
C SER A 33 -8.30 -5.83 2.17
N PHE A 34 -9.21 -6.34 1.33
CA PHE A 34 -8.90 -6.82 -0.03
C PHE A 34 -9.54 -5.92 -1.08
N GLY A 35 -8.73 -5.25 -1.89
CA GLY A 35 -9.18 -4.22 -2.84
C GLY A 35 -10.25 -4.70 -3.83
N ALA A 36 -10.14 -5.92 -4.36
CA ALA A 36 -11.14 -6.46 -5.27
C ALA A 36 -12.52 -6.65 -4.60
N ALA A 37 -12.53 -7.06 -3.32
CA ALA A 37 -13.76 -7.17 -2.54
C ALA A 37 -14.35 -5.78 -2.26
N VAL A 38 -13.52 -4.81 -1.85
CA VAL A 38 -13.98 -3.44 -1.59
C VAL A 38 -14.60 -2.82 -2.83
N VAL A 39 -13.91 -2.84 -3.96
CA VAL A 39 -14.40 -2.30 -5.24
C VAL A 39 -15.68 -3.03 -5.67
N GLY A 40 -15.69 -4.35 -5.61
CA GLY A 40 -16.85 -5.15 -5.99
C GLY A 40 -18.07 -4.86 -5.11
N ARG A 41 -17.90 -4.76 -3.80
CA ARG A 41 -18.98 -4.44 -2.86
C ARG A 41 -19.50 -3.02 -2.99
N LEU A 42 -18.64 -2.05 -3.24
CA LEU A 42 -19.06 -0.66 -3.51
C LEU A 42 -19.94 -0.58 -4.77
N LEU A 43 -19.53 -1.26 -5.82
CA LEU A 43 -20.31 -1.29 -7.07
C LEU A 43 -21.62 -2.08 -6.91
N GLU A 44 -21.61 -3.21 -6.19
CA GLU A 44 -22.83 -3.96 -5.88
C GLU A 44 -23.81 -3.12 -5.06
N ALA A 45 -23.32 -2.35 -4.08
CA ALA A 45 -24.16 -1.46 -3.27
C ALA A 45 -24.85 -0.36 -4.10
N GLU A 46 -24.29 0.02 -5.24
CA GLU A 46 -24.91 0.93 -6.21
C GLU A 46 -25.83 0.22 -7.21
N GLY A 47 -26.05 -1.09 -7.06
CA GLY A 47 -26.95 -1.86 -7.91
C GLY A 47 -26.31 -2.44 -9.18
N TYR A 48 -24.98 -2.34 -9.34
CA TYR A 48 -24.30 -2.98 -10.47
C TYR A 48 -24.15 -4.49 -10.28
N ARG A 49 -24.24 -5.22 -11.37
CA ARG A 49 -24.03 -6.67 -11.44
C ARG A 49 -22.53 -6.94 -11.60
N VAL A 50 -21.89 -7.32 -10.51
CA VAL A 50 -20.43 -7.46 -10.43
C VAL A 50 -20.03 -8.91 -10.21
N ALA A 51 -18.99 -9.36 -10.91
CA ALA A 51 -18.35 -10.64 -10.70
C ALA A 51 -16.84 -10.47 -10.50
N ILE A 52 -16.21 -11.41 -9.81
CA ILE A 52 -14.76 -11.45 -9.60
C ILE A 52 -14.17 -12.69 -10.28
N VAL A 53 -13.12 -12.51 -11.07
CA VAL A 53 -12.26 -13.57 -11.60
C VAL A 53 -10.93 -13.53 -10.83
N PRO A 54 -10.80 -14.32 -9.75
CA PRO A 54 -9.60 -14.36 -8.96
C PRO A 54 -8.58 -15.32 -9.59
N GLN A 55 -7.33 -14.88 -9.65
CA GLN A 55 -6.19 -15.69 -10.12
C GLN A 55 -6.49 -16.42 -11.44
N PRO A 56 -6.86 -15.69 -12.53
CA PRO A 56 -7.16 -16.32 -13.81
C PRO A 56 -5.92 -17.05 -14.35
N ASN A 57 -6.12 -18.24 -14.93
CA ASN A 57 -5.03 -18.93 -15.60
C ASN A 57 -4.67 -18.20 -16.91
N TRP A 58 -3.47 -17.68 -16.95
CA TRP A 58 -2.95 -16.87 -18.03
C TRP A 58 -2.01 -17.63 -18.97
N ARG A 59 -1.79 -18.93 -18.72
CA ARG A 59 -0.84 -19.80 -19.42
C ARG A 59 -1.49 -20.80 -20.37
N ASP A 60 -2.82 -20.98 -20.30
CA ASP A 60 -3.55 -21.98 -21.07
C ASP A 60 -4.41 -21.36 -22.19
N ASP A 61 -5.55 -21.95 -22.47
CA ASP A 61 -6.54 -21.51 -23.46
C ASP A 61 -7.29 -20.21 -23.11
N LEU A 62 -6.92 -19.54 -22.02
CA LEU A 62 -7.50 -18.28 -21.55
C LEU A 62 -9.00 -18.34 -21.24
N ARG A 63 -9.57 -19.52 -21.01
CA ARG A 63 -11.01 -19.66 -20.70
C ARG A 63 -11.41 -18.90 -19.45
N ASP A 64 -10.50 -18.70 -18.49
CA ASP A 64 -10.77 -17.90 -17.30
C ASP A 64 -11.09 -16.44 -17.64
N PHE A 65 -10.53 -15.92 -18.72
CA PHE A 65 -10.77 -14.56 -19.19
C PHE A 65 -12.08 -14.43 -19.97
N THR A 66 -12.60 -15.52 -20.54
CA THR A 66 -13.79 -15.50 -21.40
C THR A 66 -15.04 -16.10 -20.74
N LYS A 67 -14.88 -16.89 -19.67
CA LYS A 67 -15.96 -17.69 -19.05
C LYS A 67 -17.15 -16.89 -18.53
N LEU A 68 -16.99 -15.61 -18.21
CA LEU A 68 -18.08 -14.74 -17.74
C LEU A 68 -18.64 -13.81 -18.83
N GLY A 69 -18.14 -13.92 -20.06
CA GLY A 69 -18.55 -13.10 -21.19
C GLY A 69 -18.02 -11.67 -21.12
N THR A 70 -18.72 -10.76 -21.80
CA THR A 70 -18.35 -9.35 -21.93
C THR A 70 -19.19 -8.52 -20.97
N PRO A 71 -18.59 -7.70 -20.09
CA PRO A 71 -19.34 -6.80 -19.22
C PRO A 71 -19.96 -5.65 -20.04
N ARG A 72 -21.05 -5.12 -19.54
CA ARG A 72 -21.74 -3.98 -20.17
C ARG A 72 -20.93 -2.69 -20.08
N LEU A 73 -20.17 -2.48 -18.98
CA LEU A 73 -19.44 -1.25 -18.72
C LEU A 73 -17.94 -1.43 -18.95
N PHE A 74 -17.26 -2.22 -18.13
CA PHE A 74 -15.80 -2.39 -18.21
C PHE A 74 -15.28 -3.64 -17.50
N PHE A 75 -14.08 -4.03 -17.87
CA PHE A 75 -13.23 -4.93 -17.07
C PHE A 75 -12.40 -4.11 -16.08
N GLY A 76 -12.41 -4.48 -14.80
CA GLY A 76 -11.51 -3.93 -13.80
C GLY A 76 -10.34 -4.88 -13.56
N VAL A 77 -9.11 -4.37 -13.46
CA VAL A 77 -7.91 -5.18 -13.29
C VAL A 77 -7.03 -4.67 -12.14
N THR A 78 -6.61 -5.56 -11.26
CA THR A 78 -5.67 -5.29 -10.17
C THR A 78 -4.71 -6.47 -9.97
N ALA A 79 -3.50 -6.20 -9.49
CA ALA A 79 -2.57 -7.25 -9.05
C ALA A 79 -3.01 -7.93 -7.73
N GLY A 80 -3.87 -7.29 -6.97
CA GLY A 80 -4.28 -7.69 -5.62
C GLY A 80 -3.78 -6.73 -4.56
N ALA A 81 -3.64 -7.22 -3.33
CA ALA A 81 -3.23 -6.42 -2.16
C ALA A 81 -1.77 -5.97 -2.20
N MET A 82 -0.93 -6.66 -2.96
CA MET A 82 0.48 -6.33 -3.15
C MET A 82 0.83 -6.17 -4.63
N ASP A 83 1.90 -5.43 -4.88
CA ASP A 83 2.60 -5.42 -6.16
C ASP A 83 3.09 -6.84 -6.48
N SER A 84 2.86 -7.31 -7.73
CA SER A 84 3.16 -8.69 -8.11
C SER A 84 4.64 -9.01 -8.02
N MET A 85 5.51 -8.09 -8.44
CA MET A 85 6.96 -8.30 -8.42
C MET A 85 7.51 -8.33 -6.99
N VAL A 86 7.03 -7.44 -6.11
CA VAL A 86 7.38 -7.44 -4.67
C VAL A 86 6.89 -8.74 -4.00
N ASN A 87 5.73 -9.25 -4.42
CA ASN A 87 5.20 -10.50 -3.89
C ASN A 87 5.99 -11.73 -4.35
N HIS A 88 6.41 -11.75 -5.62
CA HIS A 88 7.08 -12.91 -6.22
C HIS A 88 8.55 -13.03 -5.84
N TYR A 89 9.26 -11.90 -5.72
CA TYR A 89 10.71 -11.91 -5.59
C TYR A 89 11.18 -11.39 -4.24
N THR A 90 12.30 -11.95 -3.78
CA THR A 90 13.07 -11.36 -2.68
C THR A 90 13.87 -10.15 -3.19
N ALA A 91 14.43 -9.36 -2.27
CA ALA A 91 15.33 -8.25 -2.62
C ALA A 91 16.62 -8.69 -3.36
N ASN A 92 16.96 -9.98 -3.33
CA ASN A 92 18.06 -10.58 -4.10
C ASN A 92 17.58 -11.22 -5.42
N ILE A 93 16.42 -10.79 -5.92
CA ILE A 93 15.80 -11.25 -7.18
C ILE A 93 15.63 -12.78 -7.25
N ARG A 94 15.41 -13.42 -6.10
CA ARG A 94 15.09 -14.86 -6.06
C ARG A 94 13.59 -15.03 -5.99
N LEU A 95 13.06 -15.90 -6.85
CA LEU A 95 11.65 -16.26 -6.84
C LEU A 95 11.31 -16.89 -5.47
N ARG A 96 10.20 -16.45 -4.88
CA ARG A 96 9.67 -17.04 -3.64
C ARG A 96 8.95 -18.33 -3.96
N SER A 97 9.07 -19.30 -3.06
CA SER A 97 8.39 -20.59 -3.16
C SER A 97 6.93 -20.54 -2.71
N ASN A 98 6.51 -19.46 -2.05
CA ASN A 98 5.17 -19.30 -1.50
C ASN A 98 4.56 -17.93 -1.87
N ASP A 99 3.23 -17.90 -1.92
CA ASP A 99 2.42 -16.69 -2.07
C ASP A 99 1.34 -16.68 -0.98
N ALA A 100 1.40 -15.74 -0.06
CA ALA A 100 0.48 -15.65 1.06
C ALA A 100 -0.99 -15.40 0.64
N TYR A 101 -1.21 -14.92 -0.58
CA TYR A 101 -2.55 -14.60 -1.11
C TYR A 101 -3.17 -15.74 -1.93
N THR A 102 -2.62 -16.92 -1.84
CA THR A 102 -3.03 -18.11 -2.61
C THR A 102 -3.40 -19.26 -1.68
N PRO A 103 -4.40 -20.09 -2.02
CA PRO A 103 -4.76 -21.28 -1.24
C PRO A 103 -3.56 -22.21 -1.06
N GLY A 104 -3.33 -22.65 0.18
CA GLY A 104 -2.17 -23.43 0.58
C GLY A 104 -0.83 -22.71 0.48
N GLY A 105 -0.83 -21.39 0.33
CA GLY A 105 0.38 -20.57 0.20
C GLY A 105 1.19 -20.85 -1.08
N LYS A 106 0.61 -21.47 -2.10
CA LYS A 106 1.31 -21.94 -3.32
C LYS A 106 1.63 -20.78 -4.25
N ALA A 107 2.90 -20.59 -4.62
CA ALA A 107 3.32 -19.65 -5.64
C ALA A 107 2.93 -20.06 -7.07
N GLY A 108 2.99 -19.12 -8.02
CA GLY A 108 2.83 -19.38 -9.46
C GLY A 108 1.40 -19.23 -10.02
N PHE A 109 0.44 -18.80 -9.23
CA PHE A 109 -0.93 -18.51 -9.70
C PHE A 109 -1.11 -17.09 -10.22
N ARG A 110 -0.22 -16.21 -9.93
CA ARG A 110 -0.17 -14.82 -10.40
C ARG A 110 0.98 -14.68 -11.40
N PRO A 111 0.83 -13.96 -12.54
CA PRO A 111 1.96 -13.63 -13.40
C PRO A 111 2.83 -12.51 -12.80
N ASP A 112 4.04 -12.39 -13.30
CA ASP A 112 4.83 -11.18 -13.16
C ASP A 112 4.09 -10.03 -13.86
N TYR A 113 4.16 -8.83 -13.28
CA TYR A 113 3.43 -7.65 -13.77
C TYR A 113 1.95 -7.95 -14.05
N ALA A 114 1.26 -8.45 -13.04
CA ALA A 114 -0.08 -9.01 -13.18
C ALA A 114 -1.07 -8.04 -13.84
N VAL A 115 -1.03 -6.75 -13.49
CA VAL A 115 -1.92 -5.74 -14.10
C VAL A 115 -1.67 -5.63 -15.60
N LYS A 116 -0.41 -5.56 -16.03
CA LYS A 116 -0.01 -5.50 -17.43
C LYS A 116 -0.47 -6.78 -18.17
N THR A 117 -0.11 -7.94 -17.65
CA THR A 117 -0.39 -9.24 -18.28
C THR A 117 -1.89 -9.46 -18.47
N TYR A 118 -2.68 -9.25 -17.43
CA TYR A 118 -4.14 -9.43 -17.52
C TYR A 118 -4.78 -8.40 -18.46
N THR A 119 -4.34 -7.16 -18.42
CA THR A 119 -4.85 -6.11 -19.31
C THR A 119 -4.58 -6.42 -20.77
N GLN A 120 -3.36 -6.80 -21.12
CA GLN A 120 -3.00 -7.16 -22.50
C GLN A 120 -3.81 -8.35 -23.03
N ILE A 121 -4.06 -9.36 -22.19
CA ILE A 121 -4.93 -10.49 -22.55
C ILE A 121 -6.36 -9.99 -22.82
N LEU A 122 -6.94 -9.20 -21.93
CA LEU A 122 -8.29 -8.67 -22.08
C LEU A 122 -8.42 -7.77 -23.32
N LYS A 123 -7.45 -6.89 -23.57
CA LYS A 123 -7.46 -6.02 -24.77
C LYS A 123 -7.36 -6.81 -26.06
N ARG A 124 -6.64 -7.93 -26.08
CA ARG A 124 -6.57 -8.84 -27.23
C ARG A 124 -7.87 -9.61 -27.45
N LEU A 125 -8.49 -10.12 -26.37
CA LEU A 125 -9.73 -10.89 -26.46
C LEU A 125 -10.98 -10.02 -26.68
N PHE A 126 -10.99 -8.83 -26.09
CA PHE A 126 -12.12 -7.89 -26.09
C PHE A 126 -11.69 -6.46 -26.47
N PRO A 127 -11.23 -6.23 -27.71
CA PRO A 127 -10.58 -4.96 -28.11
C PRO A 127 -11.50 -3.73 -27.98
N ARG A 128 -12.82 -3.91 -27.97
CA ARG A 128 -13.80 -2.81 -27.86
C ARG A 128 -14.29 -2.56 -26.44
N THR A 129 -14.05 -3.48 -25.51
CA THR A 129 -14.49 -3.33 -24.12
C THR A 129 -13.46 -2.55 -23.33
N PRO A 130 -13.86 -1.49 -22.60
CA PRO A 130 -12.93 -0.73 -21.77
C PRO A 130 -12.30 -1.59 -20.69
N VAL A 131 -10.99 -1.35 -20.44
CA VAL A 131 -10.24 -1.94 -19.34
C VAL A 131 -9.78 -0.82 -18.40
N VAL A 132 -10.27 -0.86 -17.15
CA VAL A 132 -9.92 0.06 -16.07
C VAL A 132 -8.96 -0.64 -15.12
N ILE A 133 -7.77 -0.10 -14.95
CA ILE A 133 -6.75 -0.66 -14.05
C ILE A 133 -6.66 0.14 -12.75
N GLY A 134 -6.29 -0.52 -11.65
CA GLY A 134 -6.15 0.13 -10.36
C GLY A 134 -5.41 -0.73 -9.33
N GLY A 135 -5.43 -0.27 -8.09
CA GLY A 135 -4.68 -0.88 -7.00
C GLY A 135 -3.22 -0.42 -6.94
N ILE A 136 -2.46 -1.01 -6.02
CA ILE A 136 -1.10 -0.54 -5.71
C ILE A 136 -0.14 -0.65 -6.90
N GLU A 137 -0.14 -1.77 -7.63
CA GLU A 137 0.77 -1.97 -8.78
C GLU A 137 0.55 -0.93 -9.88
N ALA A 138 -0.70 -0.67 -10.25
CA ALA A 138 -1.06 0.34 -11.23
C ALA A 138 -0.72 1.76 -10.74
N SER A 139 -1.04 2.07 -9.48
CA SER A 139 -0.79 3.38 -8.88
C SER A 139 0.70 3.74 -8.87
N LEU A 140 1.56 2.80 -8.53
CA LEU A 140 3.02 3.02 -8.43
C LEU A 140 3.70 3.10 -9.80
N ARG A 141 3.05 2.59 -10.86
CA ARG A 141 3.56 2.55 -12.24
C ARG A 141 2.81 3.48 -13.19
N ARG A 142 2.06 4.46 -12.65
CA ARG A 142 1.24 5.39 -13.46
C ARG A 142 2.03 6.33 -14.37
N LEU A 143 3.30 6.56 -14.06
CA LEU A 143 4.28 7.35 -14.83
C LEU A 143 5.56 6.55 -15.01
N THR A 144 6.55 7.10 -15.70
CA THR A 144 7.89 6.51 -15.82
C THR A 144 8.42 6.14 -14.44
N HIS A 145 8.89 4.91 -14.30
CA HIS A 145 9.33 4.36 -13.02
C HIS A 145 10.53 3.45 -13.19
N TYR A 146 11.34 3.37 -12.13
CA TYR A 146 12.44 2.41 -12.08
C TYR A 146 11.90 1.03 -11.72
N ASP A 147 12.20 0.05 -12.56
CA ASP A 147 11.93 -1.36 -12.31
C ASP A 147 13.20 -2.06 -11.80
N TYR A 148 13.15 -2.50 -10.57
CA TYR A 148 14.30 -3.10 -9.89
C TYR A 148 14.72 -4.45 -10.47
N TRP A 149 13.78 -5.22 -11.00
CA TRP A 149 14.00 -6.59 -11.48
C TRP A 149 14.67 -6.63 -12.84
N SER A 150 14.41 -5.64 -13.69
CA SER A 150 15.08 -5.44 -14.99
C SER A 150 16.22 -4.42 -14.92
N ASP A 151 16.44 -3.77 -13.77
CA ASP A 151 17.41 -2.66 -13.56
C ASP A 151 17.30 -1.56 -14.62
N SER A 152 16.07 -1.21 -15.00
CA SER A 152 15.80 -0.24 -16.06
C SER A 152 14.59 0.64 -15.75
N LEU A 153 14.46 1.76 -16.49
CA LEU A 153 13.23 2.53 -16.47
C LEU A 153 12.20 1.88 -17.39
N HIS A 154 10.95 1.82 -16.90
CA HIS A 154 9.79 1.43 -17.67
C HIS A 154 8.85 2.63 -17.88
N PRO A 155 8.14 2.71 -19.00
CA PRO A 155 7.16 3.77 -19.25
C PRO A 155 5.94 3.62 -18.35
N SER A 156 5.03 4.59 -18.41
CA SER A 156 3.73 4.46 -17.74
C SER A 156 3.06 3.11 -18.05
N ILE A 157 2.51 2.47 -17.03
CA ILE A 157 1.75 1.21 -17.18
C ILE A 157 0.57 1.35 -18.15
N LEU A 158 0.06 2.55 -18.36
CA LEU A 158 -0.97 2.83 -19.36
C LEU A 158 -0.47 2.57 -20.78
N ALA A 159 0.75 3.04 -21.09
CA ALA A 159 1.39 2.79 -22.38
C ALA A 159 1.77 1.30 -22.51
N ASP A 160 2.29 0.71 -21.44
CA ASP A 160 2.85 -0.64 -21.42
C ASP A 160 1.75 -1.73 -21.45
N SER A 161 0.58 -1.48 -20.86
CA SER A 161 -0.53 -2.43 -20.80
C SER A 161 -1.61 -2.23 -21.86
N GLY A 162 -1.76 -1.01 -22.38
CA GLY A 162 -2.84 -0.62 -23.27
C GLY A 162 -4.19 -0.41 -22.56
N ALA A 163 -4.20 -0.19 -21.26
CA ALA A 163 -5.41 0.10 -20.49
C ALA A 163 -6.06 1.41 -20.97
N ASP A 164 -7.41 1.48 -20.90
CA ASP A 164 -8.16 2.67 -21.31
C ASP A 164 -8.19 3.73 -20.23
N LEU A 165 -8.21 3.31 -18.96
CA LEU A 165 -8.25 4.20 -17.80
C LEU A 165 -7.50 3.57 -16.62
N LEU A 166 -6.80 4.39 -15.85
CA LEU A 166 -6.17 4.03 -14.60
C LEU A 166 -6.81 4.82 -13.46
N ILE A 167 -7.14 4.16 -12.36
CA ILE A 167 -7.53 4.78 -11.10
C ILE A 167 -6.39 4.58 -10.11
N TYR A 168 -5.78 5.68 -9.63
CA TYR A 168 -4.66 5.60 -8.71
C TYR A 168 -5.05 5.95 -7.27
N GLY A 169 -4.24 5.52 -6.33
CA GLY A 169 -4.49 5.76 -4.90
C GLY A 169 -5.71 4.99 -4.38
N MET A 170 -6.40 5.57 -3.41
CA MET A 170 -7.63 5.01 -2.82
C MET A 170 -8.80 5.28 -3.77
N GLY A 171 -9.24 4.25 -4.47
CA GLY A 171 -10.12 4.36 -5.64
C GLY A 171 -11.62 4.32 -5.35
N GLU A 172 -12.06 4.26 -4.08
CA GLU A 172 -13.44 4.02 -3.69
C GLU A 172 -14.42 5.02 -4.33
N ARG A 173 -14.15 6.31 -4.18
CA ARG A 173 -15.00 7.38 -4.77
C ARG A 173 -14.95 7.36 -6.29
N VAL A 174 -13.76 7.17 -6.85
CA VAL A 174 -13.53 7.28 -8.29
C VAL A 174 -14.15 6.14 -9.06
N ILE A 175 -14.06 4.91 -8.56
CA ILE A 175 -14.65 3.75 -9.25
C ILE A 175 -16.18 3.87 -9.35
N GLN A 176 -16.84 4.43 -8.34
CA GLN A 176 -18.27 4.72 -8.36
C GLN A 176 -18.59 5.81 -9.40
N GLN A 177 -17.78 6.90 -9.45
CA GLN A 177 -17.96 7.96 -10.45
C GLN A 177 -17.79 7.44 -11.88
N VAL A 178 -16.77 6.61 -12.12
CA VAL A 178 -16.51 5.99 -13.42
C VAL A 178 -17.67 5.08 -13.84
N ALA A 179 -18.15 4.22 -12.94
CA ALA A 179 -19.26 3.32 -13.22
C ALA A 179 -20.55 4.07 -13.52
N ARG A 180 -20.89 5.09 -12.73
CA ARG A 180 -22.08 5.95 -12.96
C ARG A 180 -21.99 6.69 -14.31
N ALA A 181 -20.83 7.27 -14.62
CA ALA A 181 -20.64 7.98 -15.88
C ALA A 181 -20.79 7.03 -17.08
N MET A 182 -20.15 5.86 -17.05
CA MET A 182 -20.30 4.86 -18.12
C MET A 182 -21.74 4.33 -18.23
N ASN A 183 -22.43 4.14 -17.11
CA ASN A 183 -23.84 3.73 -17.09
C ASN A 183 -24.76 4.78 -17.74
N ASN A 184 -24.38 6.05 -17.68
CA ASN A 184 -25.08 7.18 -18.33
C ASN A 184 -24.65 7.41 -19.80
N GLY A 185 -23.97 6.45 -20.41
CA GLY A 185 -23.57 6.47 -21.81
C GLY A 185 -22.25 7.18 -22.13
N PHE A 186 -21.48 7.59 -21.10
CA PHE A 186 -20.15 8.14 -21.32
C PHE A 186 -19.15 7.01 -21.65
N ASN A 187 -18.36 7.21 -22.70
CA ASN A 187 -17.25 6.30 -23.00
C ASN A 187 -15.97 6.68 -22.20
N ALA A 188 -14.98 5.80 -22.18
CA ALA A 188 -13.74 6.02 -21.41
C ALA A 188 -13.01 7.34 -21.78
N LYS A 189 -13.12 7.82 -23.03
CA LYS A 189 -12.51 9.09 -23.44
C LYS A 189 -13.18 10.31 -22.83
N LEU A 190 -14.47 10.23 -22.51
CA LEU A 190 -15.21 11.31 -21.86
C LEU A 190 -14.97 11.37 -20.35
N LEU A 191 -14.36 10.33 -19.77
CA LEU A 191 -14.02 10.27 -18.34
C LEU A 191 -12.72 11.00 -17.98
N ARG A 192 -12.06 11.63 -18.95
CA ARG A 192 -10.78 12.33 -18.78
C ARG A 192 -10.84 13.55 -17.86
N ASN A 193 -12.02 14.04 -17.55
CA ASN A 193 -12.25 15.15 -16.61
C ASN A 193 -12.47 14.68 -15.15
N ILE A 194 -12.57 13.37 -14.91
CA ILE A 194 -12.67 12.84 -13.56
C ILE A 194 -11.30 13.01 -12.88
N ARG A 195 -11.33 13.44 -11.63
CA ARG A 195 -10.11 13.52 -10.81
C ARG A 195 -9.62 12.13 -10.43
N GLN A 196 -8.31 11.99 -10.19
CA GLN A 196 -7.66 10.76 -9.71
C GLN A 196 -7.68 9.63 -10.75
N VAL A 197 -7.66 9.99 -12.04
CA VAL A 197 -7.52 9.04 -13.13
C VAL A 197 -6.27 9.31 -13.96
N GLY A 198 -5.83 8.27 -14.69
CA GLY A 198 -4.79 8.37 -15.70
C GLY A 198 -5.26 7.76 -17.01
N PHE A 199 -4.77 8.29 -18.14
CA PHE A 199 -5.09 7.79 -19.48
C PHE A 199 -4.00 8.20 -20.49
N MET A 200 -3.96 7.51 -21.64
CA MET A 200 -3.12 7.91 -22.76
C MET A 200 -3.85 8.90 -23.67
N ALA A 201 -3.19 9.99 -24.03
CA ALA A 201 -3.71 11.03 -24.91
C ALA A 201 -2.78 11.28 -26.11
N ASP A 202 -3.34 11.89 -27.14
CA ASP A 202 -2.61 12.43 -28.27
C ASP A 202 -2.11 13.86 -27.99
N ARG A 203 -1.26 14.35 -28.86
CA ARG A 203 -0.70 15.71 -28.79
C ARG A 203 -1.77 16.79 -28.77
N SER A 204 -2.78 16.65 -29.63
CA SER A 204 -3.87 17.63 -29.78
C SER A 204 -4.71 17.78 -28.50
N TYR A 205 -4.85 16.72 -27.70
CA TYR A 205 -5.50 16.80 -26.39
C TYR A 205 -4.64 17.59 -25.39
N VAL A 206 -3.33 17.29 -25.34
CA VAL A 206 -2.40 17.91 -24.37
C VAL A 206 -2.18 19.41 -24.66
N GLU A 207 -2.25 19.82 -25.93
CA GLU A 207 -2.14 21.23 -26.33
C GLU A 207 -3.35 22.07 -25.91
N ARG A 208 -4.51 21.44 -25.64
CA ARG A 208 -5.72 22.12 -25.15
C ARG A 208 -5.81 22.22 -23.64
N LEU A 209 -4.90 21.56 -22.90
CA LEU A 209 -4.88 21.65 -21.43
C LEU A 209 -4.48 23.06 -20.99
N ASP A 210 -5.08 23.53 -19.90
CA ASP A 210 -4.71 24.81 -19.28
C ASP A 210 -3.23 24.75 -18.82
N PRO A 211 -2.34 25.57 -19.41
CA PRO A 211 -0.92 25.56 -19.08
C PRO A 211 -0.64 25.97 -17.62
N THR A 212 -1.53 26.74 -16.99
CA THR A 212 -1.40 27.17 -15.59
C THR A 212 -1.69 26.05 -14.60
N ARG A 213 -2.42 25.02 -15.02
CA ARG A 213 -2.81 23.84 -14.24
C ARG A 213 -2.20 22.55 -14.78
N THR A 214 -1.20 22.65 -15.66
CA THR A 214 -0.55 21.48 -16.27
C THR A 214 0.95 21.51 -16.00
N ILE A 215 1.45 20.46 -15.38
CA ILE A 215 2.89 20.24 -15.20
C ILE A 215 3.36 19.24 -16.25
N ARG A 216 4.21 19.74 -17.17
CA ARG A 216 4.91 18.89 -18.13
C ARG A 216 6.14 18.29 -17.46
N LEU A 217 6.19 16.98 -17.40
CA LEU A 217 7.34 16.20 -16.95
C LEU A 217 8.30 15.96 -18.13
N HIS A 218 9.53 15.62 -17.83
CA HIS A 218 10.43 15.03 -18.83
C HIS A 218 9.81 13.75 -19.38
N SER A 219 9.94 13.51 -20.67
CA SER A 219 9.43 12.31 -21.32
C SER A 219 10.13 11.04 -20.81
N TYR A 220 9.55 9.88 -21.11
CA TYR A 220 10.17 8.59 -20.84
C TYR A 220 11.57 8.51 -21.48
N GLU A 221 11.71 8.93 -22.74
CA GLU A 221 12.95 8.89 -23.49
C GLU A 221 14.01 9.84 -22.90
N GLU A 222 13.60 11.04 -22.47
CA GLU A 222 14.50 11.96 -21.76
C GLU A 222 14.96 11.37 -20.42
N CYS A 223 14.06 10.71 -19.67
CA CYS A 223 14.41 10.04 -18.43
C CYS A 223 15.37 8.85 -18.63
N VAL A 224 15.22 8.11 -19.72
CA VAL A 224 16.14 7.01 -20.08
C VAL A 224 17.51 7.56 -20.44
N ALA A 225 17.56 8.68 -21.18
CA ALA A 225 18.81 9.32 -21.59
C ALA A 225 19.53 10.04 -20.44
N ASP A 226 18.78 10.63 -19.50
CA ASP A 226 19.33 11.38 -18.36
C ASP A 226 18.65 10.98 -17.03
N LYS A 227 19.40 10.30 -16.18
CA LYS A 227 18.94 9.92 -14.83
C LYS A 227 18.51 11.11 -13.96
N ARG A 228 19.07 12.30 -14.19
CA ARG A 228 18.68 13.52 -13.48
C ARG A 228 17.32 14.02 -13.92
N ALA A 229 16.95 13.87 -15.20
CA ALA A 229 15.59 14.15 -15.67
C ALA A 229 14.55 13.30 -14.92
N PHE A 230 14.82 11.99 -14.76
CA PHE A 230 13.99 11.11 -13.93
C PHE A 230 13.92 11.56 -12.46
N GLY A 231 15.04 11.93 -11.86
CA GLY A 231 15.09 12.49 -10.51
C GLY A 231 14.24 13.77 -10.34
N LYS A 232 14.31 14.69 -11.32
CA LYS A 232 13.51 15.92 -11.34
C LYS A 232 12.01 15.62 -11.47
N ASN A 233 11.63 14.65 -12.30
CA ASN A 233 10.23 14.21 -12.39
C ASN A 233 9.73 13.71 -11.03
N PHE A 234 10.50 12.86 -10.36
CA PHE A 234 10.14 12.37 -9.04
C PHE A 234 9.92 13.50 -8.02
N THR A 235 10.82 14.48 -7.96
CA THR A 235 10.66 15.59 -7.00
C THR A 235 9.39 16.40 -7.25
N ARG A 236 9.00 16.61 -8.50
CA ARG A 236 7.73 17.26 -8.87
C ARG A 236 6.53 16.43 -8.45
N ILE A 237 6.53 15.12 -8.77
CA ILE A 237 5.46 14.19 -8.44
C ILE A 237 5.29 14.08 -6.92
N GLU A 238 6.39 13.90 -6.18
CA GLU A 238 6.33 13.78 -4.72
C GLU A 238 5.83 15.09 -4.08
N THR A 239 6.30 16.25 -4.55
CA THR A 239 5.86 17.55 -4.05
C THR A 239 4.36 17.76 -4.21
N LEU A 240 3.81 17.43 -5.38
CA LEU A 240 2.35 17.50 -5.63
C LEU A 240 1.58 16.50 -4.76
N SER A 241 2.07 15.28 -4.66
CA SER A 241 1.43 14.24 -3.82
C SER A 241 1.37 14.62 -2.34
N ASN A 242 2.12 15.63 -1.93
CA ASN A 242 2.14 16.13 -0.55
C ASN A 242 1.21 17.32 -0.30
N LEU A 243 0.62 17.90 -1.34
CA LEU A 243 -0.44 18.90 -1.18
C LEU A 243 -1.75 18.22 -0.76
N MET A 244 -2.58 18.94 -0.01
CA MET A 244 -3.86 18.41 0.45
C MET A 244 -4.86 18.28 -0.70
N GLU A 245 -4.91 19.28 -1.55
CA GLU A 245 -5.83 19.35 -2.69
C GLU A 245 -5.09 19.96 -3.90
N PRO A 246 -4.12 19.25 -4.51
CA PRO A 246 -3.47 19.75 -5.70
C PRO A 246 -4.49 19.80 -6.86
N ASP A 247 -4.31 20.77 -7.76
CA ASP A 247 -5.22 20.98 -8.91
C ASP A 247 -4.49 20.83 -10.25
N GLU A 248 -3.23 20.45 -10.19
CA GLU A 248 -2.40 20.32 -11.38
C GLU A 248 -2.49 18.92 -12.00
N THR A 249 -2.64 18.88 -13.31
CA THR A 249 -2.53 17.67 -14.14
C THR A 249 -1.07 17.42 -14.49
N LEU A 250 -0.60 16.19 -14.34
CA LEU A 250 0.72 15.78 -14.80
C LEU A 250 0.64 15.22 -16.21
N VAL A 251 1.60 15.60 -17.05
CA VAL A 251 1.71 15.11 -18.42
C VAL A 251 3.13 14.65 -18.70
N GLU A 252 3.29 13.40 -19.14
CA GLU A 252 4.55 12.77 -19.48
C GLU A 252 4.51 12.21 -20.90
N GLY A 253 5.45 12.59 -21.76
CA GLY A 253 5.59 12.02 -23.11
C GLY A 253 6.06 10.57 -23.08
N VAL A 254 5.48 9.72 -23.92
CA VAL A 254 5.90 8.32 -24.15
C VAL A 254 5.72 8.02 -25.64
N GLY A 255 6.79 8.02 -26.40
CA GLY A 255 6.75 7.93 -27.86
C GLY A 255 6.02 9.13 -28.47
N ASP A 256 5.03 8.86 -29.29
CA ASP A 256 4.16 9.86 -29.95
C ASP A 256 2.91 10.22 -29.12
N ARG A 257 2.75 9.61 -27.94
CA ARG A 257 1.59 9.81 -27.05
C ARG A 257 2.02 10.36 -25.69
N TYR A 258 1.02 10.66 -24.87
CA TYR A 258 1.20 11.26 -23.55
C TYR A 258 0.42 10.50 -22.49
N ALA A 259 1.07 10.14 -21.40
CA ALA A 259 0.40 9.76 -20.17
C ALA A 259 -0.07 11.03 -19.44
N VAL A 260 -1.37 11.14 -19.23
CA VAL A 260 -2.02 12.25 -18.53
C VAL A 260 -2.57 11.74 -17.22
N ILE A 261 -2.16 12.35 -16.11
CA ILE A 261 -2.61 12.00 -14.76
C ILE A 261 -3.35 13.21 -14.18
N THR A 262 -4.65 13.09 -14.00
CA THR A 262 -5.47 14.16 -13.43
C THR A 262 -5.18 14.33 -11.93
N PRO A 263 -5.47 15.51 -11.35
CA PRO A 263 -5.24 15.75 -9.92
C PRO A 263 -5.96 14.73 -9.03
N PRO A 264 -5.41 14.37 -7.85
CA PRO A 264 -6.11 13.49 -6.90
C PRO A 264 -7.39 14.16 -6.37
N ASN A 265 -8.31 13.33 -5.89
CA ASN A 265 -9.41 13.82 -5.06
C ASN A 265 -8.90 14.22 -3.67
N ALA A 266 -9.68 15.04 -2.97
CA ALA A 266 -9.54 15.17 -1.53
C ALA A 266 -9.66 13.78 -0.86
N THR A 267 -9.02 13.60 0.30
CA THR A 267 -9.15 12.37 1.08
C THR A 267 -10.62 12.03 1.35
N LEU A 268 -10.92 10.75 1.48
CA LEU A 268 -12.27 10.31 1.88
C LEU A 268 -12.67 10.95 3.20
N THR A 269 -13.94 11.25 3.37
CA THR A 269 -14.47 11.63 4.68
C THR A 269 -14.60 10.40 5.58
N THR A 270 -14.82 10.62 6.89
CA THR A 270 -15.10 9.53 7.84
C THR A 270 -16.31 8.71 7.41
N GLU A 271 -17.37 9.36 6.90
CA GLU A 271 -18.61 8.73 6.45
C GLU A 271 -18.38 7.85 5.22
N GLU A 272 -17.61 8.32 4.25
CA GLU A 272 -17.26 7.56 3.04
C GLU A 272 -16.40 6.33 3.40
N LEU A 273 -15.46 6.52 4.33
CA LEU A 273 -14.61 5.43 4.81
C LEU A 273 -15.44 4.41 5.60
N ASP A 274 -16.29 4.86 6.52
CA ASP A 274 -17.22 4.01 7.26
C ASP A 274 -18.12 3.21 6.31
N HIS A 275 -18.69 3.87 5.29
CA HIS A 275 -19.51 3.21 4.29
C HIS A 275 -18.76 2.04 3.63
N SER A 276 -17.51 2.25 3.24
CA SER A 276 -16.69 1.21 2.61
C SER A 276 -16.45 0.00 3.52
N PHE A 277 -16.29 0.22 4.84
CA PHE A 277 -16.06 -0.86 5.82
C PHE A 277 -17.35 -1.52 6.32
N ASP A 278 -18.47 -0.80 6.30
CA ASP A 278 -19.77 -1.27 6.78
C ASP A 278 -20.54 -2.13 5.76
N LEU A 279 -20.04 -2.23 4.51
CA LEU A 279 -20.63 -3.09 3.48
C LEU A 279 -20.75 -4.55 3.94
N PRO A 280 -21.69 -5.33 3.34
CA PRO A 280 -22.01 -6.67 3.80
C PRO A 280 -20.98 -7.73 3.40
N TYR A 281 -19.73 -7.57 3.83
CA TYR A 281 -18.69 -8.58 3.63
C TYR A 281 -19.02 -9.87 4.37
N GLU A 282 -18.75 -11.02 3.71
CA GLU A 282 -18.83 -12.35 4.35
C GLU A 282 -17.68 -12.58 5.34
N ARG A 283 -16.62 -11.76 5.28
CA ARG A 283 -15.38 -11.90 6.07
C ARG A 283 -14.82 -13.33 6.00
N ALA A 284 -14.77 -13.88 4.81
CA ALA A 284 -14.27 -15.23 4.56
C ALA A 284 -13.73 -15.39 3.13
N PRO A 285 -12.87 -16.39 2.89
CA PRO A 285 -12.52 -16.83 1.55
C PRO A 285 -13.74 -17.41 0.83
N HIS A 286 -13.81 -17.18 -0.50
CA HIS A 286 -14.89 -17.72 -1.32
C HIS A 286 -14.94 -19.28 -1.22
N PRO A 287 -16.15 -19.89 -1.16
CA PRO A 287 -16.30 -21.34 -1.00
C PRO A 287 -15.59 -22.21 -2.03
N ARG A 288 -15.22 -21.66 -3.20
CA ARG A 288 -14.43 -22.36 -4.24
C ARG A 288 -13.07 -22.88 -3.76
N TYR A 289 -12.57 -22.36 -2.62
CA TYR A 289 -11.28 -22.76 -2.05
C TYR A 289 -11.38 -23.86 -1.01
N ARG A 290 -12.58 -24.36 -0.70
CA ARG A 290 -12.77 -25.49 0.24
C ARG A 290 -11.92 -26.68 -0.20
N GLY A 291 -11.13 -27.24 0.72
CA GLY A 291 -10.24 -28.37 0.45
C GLY A 291 -8.96 -28.03 -0.33
N ARG A 292 -8.66 -26.74 -0.58
CA ARG A 292 -7.44 -26.32 -1.30
C ARG A 292 -6.31 -25.81 -0.40
N GLY A 293 -6.50 -25.90 0.93
CA GLY A 293 -5.59 -25.35 1.95
C GLY A 293 -5.92 -23.92 2.33
N ASP A 294 -5.41 -23.50 3.47
CA ASP A 294 -5.65 -22.17 4.02
C ASP A 294 -4.97 -21.09 3.17
N ILE A 295 -5.51 -19.89 3.19
CA ILE A 295 -4.89 -18.71 2.57
C ILE A 295 -4.16 -17.94 3.67
N PRO A 296 -2.81 -17.92 3.70
CA PRO A 296 -2.06 -17.35 4.83
C PRO A 296 -2.39 -15.88 5.12
N ALA A 297 -2.61 -15.07 4.09
CA ALA A 297 -3.02 -13.66 4.27
C ALA A 297 -4.37 -13.53 4.96
N TRP A 298 -5.32 -14.43 4.69
CA TRP A 298 -6.59 -14.48 5.40
C TRP A 298 -6.42 -14.87 6.87
N GLU A 299 -5.70 -15.95 7.15
CA GLU A 299 -5.47 -16.42 8.52
C GLU A 299 -4.84 -15.33 9.40
N MET A 300 -3.96 -14.53 8.83
CA MET A 300 -3.28 -13.45 9.54
C MET A 300 -4.22 -12.30 9.93
N ILE A 301 -5.25 -11.99 9.10
CA ILE A 301 -6.06 -10.76 9.25
C ILE A 301 -7.52 -11.00 9.60
N LYS A 302 -8.02 -12.24 9.60
CA LYS A 302 -9.46 -12.56 9.75
C LYS A 302 -10.12 -11.94 10.99
N HIS A 303 -9.37 -11.79 12.07
CA HIS A 303 -9.83 -11.17 13.31
C HIS A 303 -9.17 -9.79 13.55
N SER A 304 -8.74 -9.11 12.51
CA SER A 304 -8.23 -7.75 12.58
C SER A 304 -9.29 -6.71 12.20
N VAL A 305 -9.14 -5.51 12.73
CA VAL A 305 -9.99 -4.36 12.41
C VAL A 305 -9.10 -3.17 12.08
N ASN A 306 -9.26 -2.64 10.88
CA ASN A 306 -8.56 -1.44 10.45
C ASN A 306 -9.30 -0.19 10.91
N ILE A 307 -8.58 0.78 11.51
CA ILE A 307 -9.19 1.95 12.14
C ILE A 307 -9.01 3.25 11.38
N HIS A 308 -8.01 3.34 10.50
CA HIS A 308 -7.78 4.50 9.63
C HIS A 308 -6.96 4.14 8.40
N ARG A 309 -6.88 5.05 7.44
CA ARG A 309 -6.01 5.00 6.25
C ARG A 309 -5.10 6.21 6.21
N GLY A 310 -4.02 6.11 5.41
CA GLY A 310 -3.00 7.13 5.29
C GLY A 310 -1.87 6.98 6.31
N CYS A 311 -0.74 7.63 6.04
CA CYS A 311 0.42 7.67 6.93
C CYS A 311 1.29 8.90 6.63
N PHE A 312 1.41 9.82 7.56
CA PHE A 312 2.24 11.02 7.41
C PHE A 312 3.72 10.80 7.80
N GLY A 313 4.12 9.56 8.03
CA GLY A 313 5.52 9.21 8.32
C GLY A 313 6.46 9.52 7.18
N GLY A 314 6.02 9.34 5.92
CA GLY A 314 6.78 9.72 4.72
C GLY A 314 8.13 9.02 4.58
N CYS A 315 8.30 7.80 5.12
CA CYS A 315 9.54 7.03 4.99
C CYS A 315 9.91 6.86 3.52
N SER A 316 11.18 7.06 3.19
CA SER A 316 11.67 7.15 1.81
C SER A 316 11.48 5.89 0.96
N PHE A 317 11.37 4.74 1.62
CA PHE A 317 11.24 3.41 0.99
C PHE A 317 9.79 2.88 1.00
N CYS A 318 8.86 3.57 1.66
CA CYS A 318 7.52 3.06 1.91
C CYS A 318 6.52 3.55 0.85
N THR A 319 5.74 2.62 0.30
CA THR A 319 4.72 2.92 -0.72
C THR A 319 3.39 3.37 -0.14
N ILE A 320 3.19 3.29 1.17
CA ILE A 320 1.91 3.63 1.81
C ILE A 320 1.54 5.09 1.54
N SER A 321 2.47 6.03 1.78
CA SER A 321 2.20 7.46 1.52
C SER A 321 1.97 7.74 0.04
N ALA A 322 2.63 7.00 -0.87
CA ALA A 322 2.47 7.16 -2.32
C ALA A 322 1.13 6.60 -2.84
N HIS A 323 0.54 5.62 -2.13
CA HIS A 323 -0.71 4.96 -2.53
C HIS A 323 -1.92 5.42 -1.71
N GLN A 324 -1.84 5.42 -0.38
CA GLN A 324 -2.93 5.83 0.50
C GLN A 324 -2.94 7.34 0.80
N GLY A 325 -1.82 8.03 0.53
CA GLY A 325 -1.62 9.42 0.89
C GLY A 325 -1.07 9.62 2.30
N LYS A 326 -0.66 10.85 2.61
CA LYS A 326 -0.13 11.20 3.93
C LYS A 326 -1.20 11.68 4.92
N PHE A 327 -2.35 12.14 4.42
CA PHE A 327 -3.43 12.63 5.28
C PHE A 327 -4.22 11.47 5.85
N ILE A 328 -4.43 11.50 7.17
CA ILE A 328 -5.16 10.45 7.86
C ILE A 328 -6.66 10.63 7.67
N THR A 329 -7.32 9.57 7.23
CA THR A 329 -8.78 9.46 7.33
C THR A 329 -9.11 8.34 8.31
N SER A 330 -9.76 8.70 9.41
CA SER A 330 -10.12 7.77 10.48
C SER A 330 -11.58 7.35 10.38
N ARG A 331 -11.85 6.09 10.67
CA ARG A 331 -13.21 5.59 10.83
C ARG A 331 -13.83 6.13 12.12
N SER A 332 -15.15 6.22 12.15
CA SER A 332 -15.87 6.51 13.38
C SER A 332 -15.77 5.34 14.37
N GLU A 333 -15.80 5.65 15.66
CA GLU A 333 -15.85 4.63 16.71
C GLU A 333 -17.04 3.68 16.51
N LYS A 334 -18.20 4.20 16.09
CA LYS A 334 -19.41 3.42 15.83
C LYS A 334 -19.18 2.37 14.75
N SER A 335 -18.54 2.71 13.63
CA SER A 335 -18.21 1.75 12.57
C SER A 335 -17.22 0.70 13.06
N ILE A 336 -16.16 1.12 13.78
CA ILE A 336 -15.15 0.20 14.32
C ILE A 336 -15.76 -0.79 15.31
N LEU A 337 -16.54 -0.31 16.29
CA LEU A 337 -17.17 -1.15 17.31
C LEU A 337 -18.17 -2.14 16.69
N ARG A 338 -18.94 -1.71 15.67
CA ARG A 338 -19.85 -2.59 14.92
C ARG A 338 -19.09 -3.71 14.22
N GLU A 339 -17.91 -3.40 13.64
CA GLU A 339 -17.08 -4.43 13.03
C GLU A 339 -16.50 -5.39 14.07
N VAL A 340 -16.03 -4.88 15.21
CA VAL A 340 -15.59 -5.73 16.34
C VAL A 340 -16.69 -6.68 16.78
N GLU A 341 -17.93 -6.21 16.93
CA GLU A 341 -19.08 -7.06 17.25
C GLU A 341 -19.36 -8.13 16.18
N ARG A 342 -19.17 -7.81 14.89
CA ARG A 342 -19.28 -8.83 13.83
C ARG A 342 -18.19 -9.89 13.97
N VAL A 343 -16.96 -9.47 14.26
CA VAL A 343 -15.83 -10.40 14.47
C VAL A 343 -16.07 -11.30 15.67
N THR A 344 -16.64 -10.80 16.78
CA THR A 344 -16.94 -11.64 17.95
C THR A 344 -17.97 -12.75 17.67
N ARG A 345 -18.76 -12.62 16.60
CA ARG A 345 -19.77 -13.62 16.18
C ARG A 345 -19.22 -14.64 15.18
N MET A 346 -17.97 -14.50 14.73
CA MET A 346 -17.36 -15.46 13.81
C MET A 346 -17.18 -16.82 14.51
N PRO A 347 -17.45 -17.94 13.82
CA PRO A 347 -17.45 -19.28 14.45
C PRO A 347 -16.12 -19.69 15.07
N ASP A 348 -15.01 -19.20 14.50
CA ASP A 348 -13.65 -19.51 14.93
C ASP A 348 -13.04 -18.44 15.88
N PHE A 349 -13.80 -17.40 16.24
CA PHE A 349 -13.32 -16.40 17.17
C PHE A 349 -13.22 -16.95 18.60
N ARG A 350 -12.07 -16.76 19.25
CA ARG A 350 -11.77 -17.25 20.60
C ARG A 350 -11.59 -16.14 21.63
N GLY A 351 -11.99 -14.92 21.29
CA GLY A 351 -11.89 -13.75 22.15
C GLY A 351 -10.67 -12.87 21.90
N TYR A 352 -9.89 -13.15 20.85
CA TYR A 352 -8.65 -12.45 20.55
C TYR A 352 -8.73 -11.71 19.22
N LEU A 353 -8.73 -10.38 19.27
CA LEU A 353 -8.53 -9.56 18.07
C LEU A 353 -7.04 -9.53 17.75
N SER A 354 -6.66 -9.90 16.53
CA SER A 354 -5.28 -10.02 16.12
C SER A 354 -4.60 -8.65 15.89
N ASP A 355 -5.38 -7.66 15.49
CA ASP A 355 -4.92 -6.28 15.32
C ASP A 355 -6.08 -5.28 15.38
N ILE A 356 -5.93 -4.23 16.16
CA ILE A 356 -6.71 -2.99 16.07
C ILE A 356 -5.76 -1.93 15.60
N GLY A 357 -5.58 -1.85 14.30
CA GLY A 357 -4.46 -1.14 13.71
C GLY A 357 -4.74 -0.49 12.37
N ALA A 358 -3.66 -0.03 11.76
CA ALA A 358 -3.66 0.67 10.50
C ALA A 358 -2.21 0.70 9.94
N PRO A 359 -1.92 1.36 8.81
CA PRO A 359 -0.57 1.47 8.26
C PRO A 359 0.49 1.93 9.28
N SER A 360 0.09 2.75 10.25
CA SER A 360 0.81 3.09 11.49
C SER A 360 -0.22 3.11 12.60
N ALA A 361 -0.18 2.14 13.51
CA ALA A 361 -1.26 1.89 14.47
C ALA A 361 -1.67 3.11 15.31
N ASN A 362 -0.72 4.01 15.61
CA ASN A 362 -0.94 5.15 16.50
C ASN A 362 -1.11 6.49 15.77
N MET A 363 -1.76 6.50 14.61
CA MET A 363 -2.10 7.74 13.90
C MET A 363 -3.62 8.01 13.84
N TYR A 364 -4.42 7.28 14.61
CA TYR A 364 -5.87 7.43 14.63
C TYR A 364 -6.28 8.85 15.08
N ARG A 365 -7.09 9.52 14.25
CA ARG A 365 -7.57 10.89 14.43
C ARG A 365 -6.47 11.97 14.53
N MET A 366 -5.24 11.64 14.16
CA MET A 366 -4.18 12.62 14.10
C MET A 366 -4.22 13.45 12.81
N GLY A 367 -3.83 14.71 12.90
CA GLY A 367 -3.83 15.64 11.77
C GLY A 367 -3.19 16.98 12.11
N GLY A 368 -3.27 17.94 11.20
CA GLY A 368 -2.85 19.31 11.50
C GLY A 368 -3.93 20.08 12.27
N ARG A 369 -3.54 20.81 13.31
CA ARG A 369 -4.43 21.68 14.08
C ARG A 369 -4.99 22.81 13.22
N ASP A 370 -4.13 23.43 12.43
CA ASP A 370 -4.50 24.45 11.45
C ASP A 370 -4.52 23.83 10.04
N ARG A 371 -5.72 23.73 9.47
CA ARG A 371 -5.96 23.15 8.17
C ARG A 371 -5.44 24.03 7.02
N GLU A 372 -5.44 25.35 7.19
CA GLU A 372 -4.94 26.26 6.17
C GLU A 372 -3.42 26.12 5.97
N LEU A 373 -2.67 25.98 7.07
CA LEU A 373 -1.25 25.66 6.99
C LEU A 373 -1.00 24.30 6.33
N CYS A 374 -1.84 23.30 6.60
CA CYS A 374 -1.73 21.99 6.00
C CYS A 374 -2.03 21.99 4.50
N SER A 375 -2.98 22.82 4.03
CA SER A 375 -3.33 22.90 2.60
C SER A 375 -2.16 23.36 1.73
N LYS A 376 -1.30 24.21 2.27
CA LYS A 376 -0.09 24.75 1.60
C LYS A 376 1.17 23.89 1.83
N CYS A 377 1.08 22.84 2.66
CA CYS A 377 2.23 22.04 3.09
C CYS A 377 2.73 21.08 2.00
N ARG A 378 4.00 21.26 1.60
CA ARG A 378 4.68 20.42 0.61
C ARG A 378 5.64 19.39 1.23
N ARG A 379 5.70 19.29 2.57
CA ARG A 379 6.61 18.36 3.25
C ARG A 379 6.22 16.91 2.97
N PRO A 380 7.16 16.04 2.58
CA PRO A 380 6.88 14.62 2.35
C PRO A 380 6.63 13.85 3.65
N SER A 381 7.08 14.39 4.79
CA SER A 381 6.87 13.81 6.12
C SER A 381 6.51 14.90 7.12
N TRP A 382 5.56 14.63 8.01
CA TRP A 382 5.27 15.53 9.14
C TRP A 382 6.16 15.26 10.36
N LEU A 383 6.96 14.18 10.30
CA LEU A 383 7.84 13.75 11.39
C LEU A 383 9.32 14.00 11.10
N HIS A 384 9.70 14.12 9.82
CA HIS A 384 11.09 14.30 9.42
C HIS A 384 11.31 15.63 8.69
N PRO A 385 12.45 16.34 8.91
CA PRO A 385 13.54 16.08 9.86
C PRO A 385 13.19 16.36 11.33
N LYS A 386 12.10 17.08 11.57
CA LYS A 386 11.53 17.37 12.90
C LYS A 386 10.02 17.24 12.82
N MET A 387 9.40 16.82 13.90
CA MET A 387 7.94 16.81 14.03
C MET A 387 7.36 18.17 13.66
N CYS A 388 6.29 18.18 12.88
CA CYS A 388 5.60 19.39 12.48
C CYS A 388 4.95 20.05 13.74
N PRO A 389 5.21 21.31 14.02
CA PRO A 389 4.62 21.98 15.19
C PRO A 389 3.09 22.13 15.07
N ASN A 390 2.55 22.06 13.86
CA ASN A 390 1.10 22.06 13.61
C ASN A 390 0.46 20.67 13.77
N LEU A 391 1.24 19.61 14.00
CA LEU A 391 0.70 18.26 14.17
C LEU A 391 -0.01 18.12 15.52
N ASP A 392 -1.24 17.66 15.50
CA ASP A 392 -1.92 17.13 16.67
C ASP A 392 -1.58 15.63 16.78
N ASN A 393 -0.77 15.28 17.76
CA ASN A 393 -0.34 13.91 18.04
C ASN A 393 -0.96 13.35 19.34
N ASP A 394 -2.10 13.89 19.76
CA ASP A 394 -2.84 13.44 20.95
C ASP A 394 -3.31 11.98 20.80
N HIS A 395 -2.86 11.10 21.70
CA HIS A 395 -3.24 9.70 21.72
C HIS A 395 -4.54 9.39 22.49
N ARG A 396 -5.12 10.34 23.21
CA ARG A 396 -6.35 10.12 24.02
C ARG A 396 -7.49 9.55 23.19
N PRO A 397 -7.82 10.03 21.97
CA PRO A 397 -8.89 9.44 21.17
C PRO A 397 -8.65 7.95 20.83
N LEU A 398 -7.40 7.55 20.66
CA LEU A 398 -7.03 6.17 20.40
C LEU A 398 -7.10 5.30 21.65
N LEU A 399 -6.66 5.83 22.79
CA LEU A 399 -6.75 5.14 24.08
C LEU A 399 -8.21 4.90 24.50
N ASP A 400 -9.09 5.88 24.28
CA ASP A 400 -10.53 5.76 24.49
C ASP A 400 -11.14 4.69 23.59
N LEU A 401 -10.78 4.67 22.31
CA LEU A 401 -11.21 3.61 21.39
C LEU A 401 -10.74 2.23 21.87
N TYR A 402 -9.49 2.09 22.28
CA TYR A 402 -8.97 0.82 22.80
C TYR A 402 -9.71 0.34 24.05
N ALA A 403 -10.05 1.25 24.96
CA ALA A 403 -10.86 0.93 26.14
C ALA A 403 -12.25 0.42 25.74
N LYS A 404 -12.93 1.09 24.81
CA LYS A 404 -14.23 0.68 24.28
C LYS A 404 -14.19 -0.68 23.58
N VAL A 405 -13.15 -0.93 22.77
CA VAL A 405 -12.97 -2.23 22.09
C VAL A 405 -12.80 -3.36 23.10
N ARG A 406 -12.01 -3.14 24.16
CA ARG A 406 -11.85 -4.14 25.23
C ARG A 406 -13.14 -4.43 26.00
N ALA A 407 -14.04 -3.46 26.06
CA ALA A 407 -15.33 -3.60 26.75
C ALA A 407 -16.38 -4.34 25.90
N VAL A 408 -16.14 -4.59 24.61
CA VAL A 408 -17.09 -5.33 23.77
C VAL A 408 -17.23 -6.77 24.27
N LYS A 409 -18.48 -7.20 24.47
CA LYS A 409 -18.79 -8.57 24.94
C LYS A 409 -18.17 -9.61 23.99
N GLY A 410 -17.41 -10.53 24.55
CA GLY A 410 -16.71 -11.59 23.80
C GLY A 410 -15.25 -11.29 23.51
N VAL A 411 -14.80 -10.04 23.64
CA VAL A 411 -13.38 -9.68 23.52
C VAL A 411 -12.68 -9.95 24.84
N LYS A 412 -11.70 -10.83 24.84
CA LYS A 412 -10.80 -11.11 25.96
C LYS A 412 -9.55 -10.25 25.90
N LYS A 413 -9.00 -10.08 24.69
CA LYS A 413 -7.85 -9.23 24.44
C LYS A 413 -7.87 -8.70 22.99
N ALA A 414 -7.44 -7.46 22.81
CA ALA A 414 -7.28 -6.84 21.51
C ALA A 414 -5.82 -6.47 21.35
N PHE A 415 -5.13 -7.08 20.39
CA PHE A 415 -3.72 -6.83 20.12
C PHE A 415 -3.52 -5.68 19.16
N ILE A 416 -2.32 -5.11 19.17
CA ILE A 416 -1.78 -4.22 18.15
C ILE A 416 -0.67 -4.99 17.44
N GLY A 417 -1.00 -5.52 16.25
CA GLY A 417 -0.08 -6.26 15.39
C GLY A 417 0.63 -5.36 14.38
N SER A 418 0.04 -4.23 14.07
CA SER A 418 0.61 -3.17 13.21
C SER A 418 1.75 -2.44 13.89
N GLY A 419 2.68 -1.89 13.10
CA GLY A 419 3.80 -1.11 13.63
C GLY A 419 3.36 0.20 14.27
N ILE A 420 4.02 0.58 15.36
CA ILE A 420 3.82 1.87 16.04
C ILE A 420 4.95 2.85 15.71
N ARG A 421 4.61 4.14 15.66
CA ARG A 421 5.56 5.24 15.52
C ARG A 421 5.91 5.80 16.89
N TYR A 422 7.05 5.42 17.42
CA TYR A 422 7.52 5.85 18.74
C TYR A 422 8.01 7.30 18.78
N ASP A 423 8.25 7.90 17.62
CA ASP A 423 8.54 9.33 17.46
C ASP A 423 7.28 10.21 17.53
N LEU A 424 6.10 9.62 17.72
CA LEU A 424 4.84 10.33 17.95
C LEU A 424 4.45 10.44 19.42
N PHE A 425 5.16 9.79 20.34
CA PHE A 425 4.76 9.77 21.75
C PHE A 425 4.73 11.19 22.33
N ASP A 426 3.62 11.51 22.94
CA ASP A 426 3.28 12.83 23.48
C ASP A 426 3.44 12.93 25.00
N GLY A 427 4.06 11.91 25.62
CA GLY A 427 4.17 11.79 27.08
C GLY A 427 2.90 11.23 27.75
N SER A 428 1.88 10.84 26.97
CA SER A 428 0.70 10.13 27.47
C SER A 428 1.02 8.70 27.89
N ASP A 429 0.05 8.04 28.54
CA ASP A 429 0.12 6.63 28.94
C ASP A 429 0.01 5.64 27.76
N TYR A 430 0.21 6.11 26.50
CA TYR A 430 0.03 5.29 25.32
C TYR A 430 0.90 4.03 25.34
N LEU A 431 2.22 4.18 25.54
CA LEU A 431 3.15 3.05 25.55
C LEU A 431 2.84 2.09 26.70
N ASP A 432 2.55 2.62 27.89
CA ASP A 432 2.16 1.84 29.07
C ASP A 432 0.89 1.00 28.78
N THR A 433 -0.13 1.62 28.23
CA THR A 433 -1.40 0.96 27.88
C THR A 433 -1.19 -0.14 26.84
N VAL A 434 -0.37 0.14 25.78
CA VAL A 434 -0.07 -0.84 24.72
C VAL A 434 0.65 -2.06 25.30
N ILE A 435 1.65 -1.85 26.12
CA ILE A 435 2.42 -2.96 26.72
C ILE A 435 1.51 -3.81 27.63
N ARG A 436 0.77 -3.19 28.52
CA ARG A 436 -0.07 -3.89 29.51
C ARG A 436 -1.27 -4.60 28.89
N HIS A 437 -1.91 -3.99 27.91
CA HIS A 437 -3.23 -4.44 27.46
C HIS A 437 -3.28 -4.94 26.02
N HIS A 438 -2.34 -4.52 25.15
CA HIS A 438 -2.44 -4.72 23.70
C HIS A 438 -1.26 -5.48 23.09
N THR A 439 -0.32 -5.96 23.90
CA THR A 439 0.83 -6.73 23.43
C THR A 439 0.62 -8.23 23.70
N SER A 440 0.94 -9.04 22.70
CA SER A 440 0.89 -10.52 22.78
C SER A 440 2.17 -11.15 23.37
N GLY A 441 3.05 -10.35 23.93
CA GLY A 441 4.38 -10.74 24.42
C GLY A 441 5.52 -10.25 23.53
N ARG A 442 5.23 -9.83 22.29
CA ARG A 442 6.23 -9.36 21.32
C ARG A 442 5.76 -8.04 20.69
N LEU A 443 6.37 -6.93 21.08
CA LEU A 443 6.08 -5.62 20.50
C LEU A 443 7.03 -5.35 19.32
N LYS A 444 6.47 -5.23 18.12
CA LYS A 444 7.22 -4.98 16.89
C LYS A 444 7.42 -3.48 16.69
N VAL A 445 8.64 -3.07 16.42
CA VAL A 445 9.02 -1.69 16.11
C VAL A 445 10.04 -1.65 14.99
N ALA A 446 10.11 -0.55 14.28
CA ALA A 446 10.93 -0.42 13.08
C ALA A 446 11.91 0.76 13.19
N PRO A 447 13.03 0.64 13.91
CA PRO A 447 14.10 1.64 13.90
C PRO A 447 14.78 1.75 12.52
N GLU A 448 14.82 0.68 11.75
CA GLU A 448 15.34 0.48 10.40
C GLU A 448 16.88 0.52 10.30
N HIS A 449 17.55 1.41 11.02
CA HIS A 449 19.01 1.52 11.07
C HIS A 449 19.49 2.13 12.40
N THR A 450 20.81 2.15 12.64
CA THR A 450 21.42 2.80 13.82
C THR A 450 22.22 4.05 13.49
N GLU A 451 22.58 4.24 12.21
CA GLU A 451 23.39 5.37 11.78
C GLU A 451 22.50 6.52 11.31
N ASP A 452 22.60 7.67 11.97
CA ASP A 452 21.73 8.83 11.74
C ASP A 452 21.83 9.36 10.30
N ALA A 453 22.99 9.24 9.64
CA ALA A 453 23.15 9.60 8.24
C ALA A 453 22.26 8.77 7.32
N VAL A 454 22.17 7.46 7.56
CA VAL A 454 21.29 6.53 6.83
C VAL A 454 19.83 6.78 7.19
N LEU A 455 19.53 6.95 8.49
CA LEU A 455 18.18 7.25 8.98
C LEU A 455 17.63 8.57 8.39
N LYS A 456 18.48 9.57 8.20
CA LYS A 456 18.11 10.81 7.53
C LYS A 456 17.65 10.58 6.08
N LEU A 457 18.35 9.75 5.31
CA LEU A 457 17.95 9.37 3.95
C LEU A 457 16.69 8.49 3.96
N MET A 458 16.49 7.68 4.98
CA MET A 458 15.27 6.89 5.20
C MET A 458 14.07 7.74 5.64
N ARG A 459 14.27 9.00 6.05
CA ARG A 459 13.28 9.86 6.71
C ARG A 459 12.73 9.21 7.98
N LYS A 460 13.63 8.64 8.77
CA LYS A 460 13.34 8.00 10.07
C LYS A 460 13.90 8.85 11.21
N PRO A 461 13.37 8.68 12.43
CA PRO A 461 13.89 9.39 13.60
C PRO A 461 15.31 8.94 13.96
N PRO A 462 16.11 9.79 14.65
CA PRO A 462 17.42 9.41 15.15
C PRO A 462 17.36 8.17 16.06
N PHE A 463 18.40 7.34 16.01
CA PHE A 463 18.43 6.06 16.73
C PHE A 463 18.28 6.19 18.26
N VAL A 464 18.72 7.30 18.84
CA VAL A 464 18.55 7.59 20.26
C VAL A 464 17.09 7.53 20.73
N MET A 465 16.13 7.80 19.84
CA MET A 465 14.70 7.66 20.19
C MET A 465 14.30 6.19 20.37
N PHE A 466 14.90 5.27 19.60
CA PHE A 466 14.69 3.86 19.81
C PHE A 466 15.34 3.37 21.12
N GLU A 467 16.53 3.88 21.47
CA GLU A 467 17.18 3.54 22.74
C GLU A 467 16.32 3.97 23.94
N ARG A 468 15.69 5.15 23.88
CA ARG A 468 14.71 5.60 24.88
C ARG A 468 13.49 4.69 24.94
N LEU A 469 12.91 4.36 23.78
CA LEU A 469 11.81 3.40 23.72
C LEU A 469 12.18 2.06 24.38
N ASN A 470 13.36 1.54 24.08
CA ASN A 470 13.84 0.28 24.68
C ASN A 470 13.99 0.37 26.20
N ALA A 471 14.52 1.47 26.69
CA ALA A 471 14.63 1.73 28.13
C ALA A 471 13.26 1.79 28.82
N ASP A 472 12.32 2.54 28.23
CA ASP A 472 10.95 2.67 28.75
C ASP A 472 10.19 1.35 28.69
N PHE A 473 10.30 0.61 27.59
CA PHE A 473 9.69 -0.73 27.43
C PHE A 473 10.17 -1.67 28.55
N ASN A 474 11.48 -1.76 28.74
CA ASN A 474 12.08 -2.62 29.78
C ASN A 474 11.69 -2.17 31.20
N ARG A 475 11.59 -0.87 31.45
CA ARG A 475 11.13 -0.31 32.72
C ARG A 475 9.69 -0.71 33.04
N ILE A 476 8.79 -0.57 32.05
CA ILE A 476 7.37 -0.93 32.17
C ILE A 476 7.24 -2.45 32.37
N CYS A 477 7.90 -3.28 31.56
CA CYS A 477 7.86 -4.73 31.68
C CYS A 477 8.31 -5.21 33.06
N ARG A 478 9.41 -4.64 33.59
CA ARG A 478 9.90 -4.96 34.95
C ARG A 478 8.92 -4.56 36.03
N ARG A 479 8.33 -3.37 35.94
CA ARG A 479 7.33 -2.89 36.92
C ARG A 479 6.09 -3.79 36.96
N GLU A 480 5.63 -4.26 35.79
CA GLU A 480 4.42 -5.07 35.64
C GLU A 480 4.69 -6.59 35.73
N GLY A 481 5.95 -7.03 35.88
CA GLY A 481 6.31 -8.45 35.89
C GLY A 481 6.06 -9.17 34.57
N LEU A 482 6.13 -8.47 33.42
CA LEU A 482 5.81 -9.01 32.10
C LEU A 482 7.08 -9.53 31.39
N PRO A 483 7.11 -10.82 30.95
CA PRO A 483 8.24 -11.39 30.20
C PRO A 483 8.18 -11.04 28.71
N TYR A 484 7.87 -9.78 28.37
CA TYR A 484 7.68 -9.36 27.00
C TYR A 484 8.99 -8.93 26.33
N GLN A 485 9.00 -9.00 25.01
CA GLN A 485 10.16 -8.69 24.18
C GLN A 485 9.84 -7.58 23.17
N LEU A 486 10.77 -6.66 23.02
CA LEU A 486 10.78 -5.70 21.91
C LEU A 486 11.44 -6.35 20.70
N ILE A 487 10.80 -6.30 19.55
CA ILE A 487 11.28 -6.92 18.30
C ILE A 487 11.61 -5.81 17.29
N PRO A 488 12.87 -5.40 17.18
CA PRO A 488 13.28 -4.38 16.24
C PRO A 488 13.47 -4.93 14.82
N TYR A 489 13.01 -4.18 13.81
CA TYR A 489 13.25 -4.45 12.41
C TYR A 489 14.32 -3.52 11.85
N PHE A 490 15.22 -4.08 11.03
CA PHE A 490 16.28 -3.33 10.36
C PHE A 490 16.30 -3.61 8.86
N ILE A 491 16.74 -2.60 8.10
CA ILE A 491 16.89 -2.66 6.64
C ILE A 491 18.37 -2.52 6.29
N SER A 492 18.88 -3.48 5.51
CA SER A 492 20.20 -3.42 4.89
C SER A 492 20.12 -2.90 3.46
N SER A 493 21.24 -2.45 2.93
CA SER A 493 21.38 -2.05 1.52
C SER A 493 20.48 -0.88 1.08
N HIS A 494 20.03 -0.05 2.03
CA HIS A 494 19.38 1.21 1.68
C HIS A 494 20.39 2.17 1.03
N PRO A 495 20.00 3.01 0.04
CA PRO A 495 20.87 4.06 -0.44
C PRO A 495 21.47 4.89 0.70
N GLY A 496 22.79 5.11 0.65
CA GLY A 496 23.58 5.74 1.71
C GLY A 496 24.12 4.78 2.77
N CYS A 497 23.66 3.52 2.81
CA CYS A 497 24.14 2.51 3.77
C CYS A 497 25.37 1.78 3.23
N THR A 498 26.53 2.04 3.81
CA THR A 498 27.81 1.36 3.47
C THR A 498 27.98 0.07 4.29
N GLU A 499 28.97 -0.73 3.92
CA GLU A 499 29.35 -1.91 4.70
C GLU A 499 29.81 -1.55 6.12
N ARG A 500 30.46 -0.39 6.28
CA ARG A 500 30.87 0.12 7.60
C ARG A 500 29.67 0.43 8.49
N ASP A 501 28.61 1.04 7.91
CA ASP A 501 27.40 1.37 8.65
C ASP A 501 26.67 0.10 9.11
N MET A 502 26.64 -0.94 8.26
CA MET A 502 26.05 -2.24 8.64
C MET A 502 26.84 -2.96 9.73
N ARG A 503 28.17 -2.85 9.71
CA ARG A 503 29.02 -3.38 10.79
C ARG A 503 28.74 -2.66 12.10
N SER A 504 28.70 -1.32 12.07
CA SER A 504 28.36 -0.51 13.26
C SER A 504 26.97 -0.86 13.79
N LEU A 505 25.97 -1.04 12.90
CA LEU A 505 24.63 -1.49 13.29
C LEU A 505 24.68 -2.85 13.99
N ALA A 506 25.36 -3.83 13.43
CA ALA A 506 25.48 -5.16 14.03
C ALA A 506 26.16 -5.11 15.42
N ASP A 507 27.25 -4.34 15.55
CA ASP A 507 27.96 -4.17 16.82
C ASP A 507 27.08 -3.51 17.90
N LYS A 508 26.27 -2.50 17.53
CA LYS A 508 25.32 -1.85 18.44
C LYS A 508 24.19 -2.79 18.85
N VAL A 509 23.56 -3.46 17.90
CA VAL A 509 22.34 -4.23 18.14
C VAL A 509 22.63 -5.56 18.82
N LEU A 510 23.60 -6.30 18.33
CA LEU A 510 23.97 -7.61 18.88
C LEU A 510 24.89 -7.48 20.11
N GLY A 511 25.86 -6.55 20.07
CA GLY A 511 26.89 -6.41 21.11
C GLY A 511 26.44 -5.57 22.30
N LYS A 512 25.84 -4.39 22.09
CA LYS A 512 25.45 -3.47 23.15
C LYS A 512 24.03 -3.66 23.67
N LEU A 513 23.09 -3.85 22.74
CA LEU A 513 21.66 -3.95 23.07
C LEU A 513 21.19 -5.40 23.25
N HIS A 514 22.02 -6.37 22.88
CA HIS A 514 21.79 -7.80 23.05
C HIS A 514 20.48 -8.30 22.43
N PHE A 515 20.07 -7.70 21.29
CA PHE A 515 18.93 -8.22 20.53
C PHE A 515 19.34 -9.45 19.72
N ASP A 516 18.61 -10.54 19.88
CA ASP A 516 18.70 -11.69 18.97
C ASP A 516 17.77 -11.43 17.78
N LEU A 517 18.35 -11.02 16.65
CA LEU A 517 17.57 -10.63 15.48
C LEU A 517 17.14 -11.87 14.69
N GLU A 518 15.84 -12.01 14.50
CA GLU A 518 15.28 -13.06 13.64
C GLU A 518 15.49 -12.74 12.16
N GLN A 519 15.42 -11.46 11.78
CA GLN A 519 15.51 -11.04 10.39
C GLN A 519 16.09 -9.61 10.25
N VAL A 520 16.96 -9.47 9.25
CA VAL A 520 17.34 -8.19 8.66
C VAL A 520 16.88 -8.25 7.19
N GLN A 521 16.09 -7.28 6.75
CA GLN A 521 15.55 -7.25 5.39
C GLN A 521 16.45 -6.40 4.50
N ASP A 522 16.79 -6.92 3.31
CA ASP A 522 17.43 -6.09 2.29
C ASP A 522 16.36 -5.17 1.67
N LEU A 523 16.73 -3.93 1.36
CA LEU A 523 15.84 -3.03 0.64
C LEU A 523 15.46 -3.61 -0.72
N THR A 524 14.17 -3.64 -1.00
CA THR A 524 13.64 -3.83 -2.36
C THR A 524 13.22 -2.45 -2.88
N PRO A 525 13.96 -1.86 -3.82
CA PRO A 525 13.54 -0.61 -4.44
C PRO A 525 12.18 -0.76 -5.13
N THR A 526 11.18 -0.07 -4.62
CA THR A 526 9.81 -0.16 -5.12
C THR A 526 9.47 1.10 -5.92
N PRO A 527 8.79 1.02 -7.06
CA PRO A 527 8.43 2.18 -7.88
C PRO A 527 7.78 3.31 -7.05
N MET A 528 7.97 4.56 -7.48
CA MET A 528 7.43 5.78 -6.84
C MET A 528 7.92 6.03 -5.40
N THR A 529 9.01 5.42 -4.97
CA THR A 529 9.63 5.72 -3.68
C THR A 529 10.91 6.54 -3.85
N PHE A 530 11.17 7.43 -2.90
CA PHE A 530 12.41 8.23 -2.90
C PHE A 530 13.66 7.35 -2.87
N SER A 531 13.63 6.24 -2.12
CA SER A 531 14.72 5.28 -2.07
C SER A 531 15.00 4.60 -3.41
N SER A 532 13.95 4.29 -4.21
CA SER A 532 14.16 3.70 -5.54
C SER A 532 14.79 4.67 -6.52
N VAL A 533 14.45 5.95 -6.42
CA VAL A 533 15.07 7.00 -7.24
C VAL A 533 16.54 7.17 -6.89
N MET A 534 16.87 7.28 -5.60
CA MET A 534 18.28 7.32 -5.16
C MET A 534 19.04 6.06 -5.57
N PHE A 535 18.39 4.89 -5.49
CA PHE A 535 18.99 3.63 -5.89
C PHE A 535 19.36 3.62 -7.38
N TYR A 536 18.46 4.07 -8.24
CA TYR A 536 18.68 4.12 -9.68
C TYR A 536 19.68 5.21 -10.09
N THR A 537 19.49 6.44 -9.58
CA THR A 537 20.28 7.60 -9.98
C THR A 537 21.68 7.62 -9.36
N GLY A 538 21.84 7.09 -8.13
CA GLY A 538 23.06 7.26 -7.31
C GLY A 538 23.19 8.67 -6.73
N GLU A 539 22.13 9.47 -6.78
CA GLU A 539 22.10 10.85 -6.30
C GLU A 539 20.82 11.11 -5.48
N ASN A 540 20.89 12.03 -4.53
CA ASN A 540 19.71 12.59 -3.90
C ASN A 540 19.05 13.58 -4.87
N PRO A 541 17.84 13.33 -5.39
CA PRO A 541 17.22 14.17 -6.41
C PRO A 541 16.84 15.58 -5.93
N TYR A 542 16.83 15.82 -4.61
CA TYR A 542 16.56 17.14 -4.03
C TYR A 542 17.82 18.00 -3.89
N THR A 543 18.96 17.40 -3.58
CA THR A 543 20.22 18.14 -3.30
C THR A 543 21.26 17.96 -4.39
N GLY A 544 21.16 16.94 -5.25
CA GLY A 544 22.18 16.56 -6.22
C GLY A 544 23.40 15.87 -5.62
N GLU A 545 23.43 15.65 -4.31
CA GLU A 545 24.53 14.96 -3.63
C GLU A 545 24.59 13.48 -4.04
N LYS A 546 25.78 12.98 -4.27
CA LYS A 546 26.01 11.56 -4.56
C LYS A 546 25.67 10.70 -3.34
N VAL A 547 25.00 9.59 -3.58
CA VAL A 547 24.59 8.62 -2.58
C VAL A 547 25.19 7.27 -2.92
N TYR A 548 25.89 6.65 -1.96
CA TYR A 548 26.36 5.27 -2.10
C TYR A 548 25.19 4.31 -2.31
N VAL A 549 25.34 3.35 -3.20
CA VAL A 549 24.33 2.31 -3.47
C VAL A 549 24.99 0.95 -3.60
N ALA A 550 24.61 0.00 -2.77
CA ALA A 550 25.02 -1.40 -2.89
C ALA A 550 24.26 -2.04 -4.07
N ARG A 551 24.89 -2.10 -5.26
CA ARG A 551 24.24 -2.58 -6.49
C ARG A 551 24.37 -4.08 -6.67
N SER A 552 25.54 -4.64 -6.36
CA SER A 552 25.78 -6.06 -6.56
C SER A 552 25.12 -6.92 -5.47
N GLN A 553 24.72 -8.13 -5.84
CA GLN A 553 24.21 -9.11 -4.87
C GLN A 553 25.27 -9.48 -3.83
N GLU A 554 26.55 -9.42 -4.20
CA GLU A 554 27.66 -9.72 -3.30
C GLU A 554 27.78 -8.64 -2.21
N GLU A 555 27.73 -7.35 -2.55
CA GLU A 555 27.72 -6.25 -1.58
C GLU A 555 26.54 -6.38 -0.60
N LYS A 556 25.34 -6.66 -1.12
CA LYS A 556 24.15 -6.86 -0.28
C LYS A 556 24.31 -8.04 0.69
N ARG A 557 24.85 -9.17 0.20
CA ARG A 557 25.14 -10.33 1.07
C ARG A 557 26.19 -10.02 2.12
N ARG A 558 27.25 -9.29 1.77
CA ARG A 558 28.28 -8.86 2.75
C ARG A 558 27.67 -7.99 3.84
N GLN A 559 26.88 -6.97 3.48
CA GLN A 559 26.18 -6.12 4.45
C GLN A 559 25.32 -6.95 5.43
N LYS A 560 24.60 -7.94 4.93
CA LYS A 560 23.75 -8.80 5.74
C LYS A 560 24.52 -9.82 6.58
N SER A 561 25.70 -10.24 6.15
CA SER A 561 26.49 -11.29 6.80
C SER A 561 26.93 -10.96 8.23
N TYR A 562 27.00 -9.67 8.59
CA TYR A 562 27.36 -9.22 9.94
C TYR A 562 26.37 -9.69 11.01
N PHE A 563 25.12 -9.92 10.68
CA PHE A 563 24.07 -10.38 11.60
C PHE A 563 24.01 -11.89 11.77
N PHE A 564 24.50 -12.64 10.77
CA PHE A 564 24.39 -14.09 10.71
C PHE A 564 25.74 -14.80 10.81
N ARG A 565 26.76 -14.14 11.37
CA ARG A 565 28.01 -14.81 11.70
C ARG A 565 27.69 -15.94 12.67
N ARG A 566 27.91 -17.19 12.24
CA ARG A 566 27.79 -18.36 13.11
C ARG A 566 28.60 -18.07 14.38
N LYS A 567 27.96 -18.15 15.54
CA LYS A 567 28.69 -18.31 16.81
C LYS A 567 29.59 -19.53 16.60
N ARG A 568 30.91 -19.30 16.49
CA ARG A 568 31.91 -20.37 16.54
C ARG A 568 31.97 -20.90 17.97
#